data_4642ce1ea80286bb7d4bc39cc58988ad
#
_entry.id   4642ce1ea80286bb7d4bc39cc58988ad
#
_cell.length_a   1.000
_cell.length_b   1.000
_cell.length_c   1.000
_cell.angle_alpha   90.00
_cell.angle_beta   90.00
_cell.angle_gamma   90.00
#
_symmetry.space_group_name_H-M   'P 1'
#
loop_
_entity.id
_entity.type
_entity.pdbx_description
1 polymer ?
#
loop_
_entity_poly.entity_id
_entity_poly.type
_entity_poly.pdbx_seq_one_letter_code
_entity_poly.pdbx_strand_id
1 'polypeptide(L)'
;MDTKNKLLEQCQRIADEISTGKYDMEDWEIEEWEGPCASHYLNDALDIEYTINSNLEYKGARVCVALGGPNIYIDTRHKVIRGYWGNDRVEVPYYDDNLGLDDCCCEMYEASR
;
A
#
# COMPACT_ATOMS: atom_id res chain seq x y z
N MET A 1 2.77 13.18 -23.16
CA MET A 1 2.62 11.88 -22.52
C MET A 1 1.53 11.94 -21.48
N ASP A 2 0.70 10.94 -21.46
CA ASP A 2 -0.52 10.94 -20.68
C ASP A 2 -0.22 10.67 -19.20
N THR A 3 -0.59 11.60 -18.30
CA THR A 3 -0.43 11.43 -16.85
C THR A 3 -1.24 10.25 -16.34
N LYS A 4 -2.41 10.00 -16.95
CA LYS A 4 -3.26 8.88 -16.56
C LYS A 4 -2.55 7.54 -16.78
N ASN A 5 -1.83 7.38 -17.89
CA ASN A 5 -1.08 6.15 -18.16
C ASN A 5 0.05 5.94 -17.16
N LYS A 6 0.76 7.01 -16.82
CA LYS A 6 1.82 6.94 -15.80
C LYS A 6 1.26 6.58 -14.44
N LEU A 7 0.13 7.17 -14.08
CA LEU A 7 -0.56 6.89 -12.83
C LEU A 7 -1.00 5.43 -12.77
N LEU A 8 -1.59 4.94 -13.87
CA LEU A 8 -2.03 3.55 -13.98
C LEU A 8 -0.84 2.59 -13.82
N GLU A 9 0.28 2.86 -14.48
CA GLU A 9 1.49 2.05 -14.36
C GLU A 9 2.00 1.97 -12.93
N GLN A 10 2.03 3.11 -12.23
CA GLN A 10 2.46 3.14 -10.83
C GLN A 10 1.53 2.33 -9.94
N CYS A 11 0.22 2.50 -10.10
CA CYS A 11 -0.76 1.75 -9.31
C CYS A 11 -0.70 0.26 -9.61
N GLN A 12 -0.50 -0.11 -10.89
CA GLN A 12 -0.38 -1.51 -11.28
C GLN A 12 0.90 -2.14 -10.69
N ARG A 13 2.00 -1.40 -10.67
CA ARG A 13 3.24 -1.87 -10.05
C ARG A 13 3.02 -2.17 -8.57
N ILE A 14 2.34 -1.28 -7.86
CA ILE A 14 2.04 -1.47 -6.44
C ILE A 14 1.14 -2.70 -6.24
N ALA A 15 0.10 -2.85 -7.06
CA ALA A 15 -0.78 -4.00 -7.00
C ALA A 15 -0.01 -5.31 -7.22
N ASP A 16 0.93 -5.32 -8.17
CA ASP A 16 1.75 -6.48 -8.46
C ASP A 16 2.71 -6.79 -7.29
N GLU A 17 3.29 -5.77 -6.67
CA GLU A 17 4.15 -5.94 -5.49
C GLU A 17 3.39 -6.60 -4.33
N ILE A 18 2.18 -6.15 -4.09
CA ILE A 18 1.34 -6.71 -3.04
C ILE A 18 0.94 -8.15 -3.37
N SER A 19 0.52 -8.38 -4.61
CA SER A 19 0.03 -9.69 -5.06
C SER A 19 1.12 -10.75 -5.08
N THR A 20 2.33 -10.38 -5.47
CA THR A 20 3.46 -11.32 -5.54
C THR A 20 4.22 -11.41 -4.22
N GLY A 21 4.10 -10.40 -3.37
CA GLY A 21 4.89 -10.31 -2.15
C GLY A 21 6.34 -9.93 -2.40
N LYS A 22 6.63 -9.36 -3.59
CA LYS A 22 7.99 -9.01 -4.00
C LYS A 22 8.05 -7.57 -4.47
N TYR A 23 9.11 -6.87 -4.10
CA TYR A 23 9.38 -5.51 -4.56
C TYR A 23 10.89 -5.27 -4.56
N ASP A 24 11.34 -4.26 -5.32
CA ASP A 24 12.75 -3.94 -5.41
C ASP A 24 13.23 -3.30 -4.10
N MET A 25 14.37 -3.76 -3.62
CA MET A 25 15.01 -3.24 -2.40
C MET A 25 16.38 -2.68 -2.76
N GLU A 26 16.77 -1.63 -2.06
CA GLU A 26 18.13 -1.09 -2.18
C GLU A 26 19.13 -2.12 -1.66
N ASP A 27 20.36 -2.10 -2.22
CA ASP A 27 21.40 -3.08 -1.86
C ASP A 27 21.67 -3.14 -0.36
N TRP A 28 21.70 -1.98 0.33
CA TRP A 28 21.94 -1.95 1.77
C TRP A 28 20.77 -2.52 2.57
N GLU A 29 19.55 -2.43 2.03
CA GLU A 29 18.36 -3.03 2.66
C GLU A 29 18.40 -4.56 2.59
N ILE A 30 18.91 -5.09 1.47
CA ILE A 30 19.02 -6.54 1.29
C ILE A 30 19.97 -7.16 2.31
N GLU A 31 21.05 -6.44 2.64
CA GLU A 31 22.01 -6.92 3.65
C GLU A 31 21.40 -6.96 5.05
N GLU A 32 20.49 -6.04 5.35
CA GLU A 32 19.90 -5.90 6.68
C GLU A 32 18.61 -6.73 6.85
N TRP A 33 17.89 -6.95 5.77
CA TRP A 33 16.59 -7.63 5.77
C TRP A 33 16.68 -8.96 5.02
N GLU A 34 15.95 -9.97 5.50
CA GLU A 34 15.94 -11.28 4.86
C GLU A 34 15.17 -11.32 3.53
N GLY A 35 14.60 -10.21 3.13
CA GLY A 35 13.85 -10.09 1.90
C GLY A 35 12.62 -9.20 2.06
N PRO A 36 11.79 -9.10 1.02
CA PRO A 36 10.59 -8.29 1.08
C PRO A 36 9.63 -8.73 2.19
N CYS A 37 9.12 -7.76 2.95
CA CYS A 37 8.12 -8.00 3.98
C CYS A 37 7.23 -6.77 4.14
N ALA A 38 6.04 -6.97 4.71
CA ALA A 38 5.06 -5.90 4.85
C ALA A 38 5.56 -4.76 5.73
N SER A 39 6.20 -5.06 6.87
CA SER A 39 6.67 -4.01 7.77
C SER A 39 7.73 -3.13 7.12
N HIS A 40 8.62 -3.71 6.34
CA HIS A 40 9.62 -2.96 5.59
C HIS A 40 8.97 -2.10 4.50
N TYR A 41 8.02 -2.69 3.76
CA TYR A 41 7.29 -1.98 2.72
C TYR A 41 6.58 -0.75 3.29
N LEU A 42 5.98 -0.88 4.47
CA LEU A 42 5.25 0.20 5.13
C LEU A 42 6.14 1.28 5.73
N ASN A 43 7.45 1.05 5.84
CA ASN A 43 8.38 2.07 6.32
C ASN A 43 8.39 3.32 5.44
N ASP A 44 8.08 3.17 4.14
CA ASP A 44 8.03 4.30 3.21
C ASP A 44 6.65 4.94 3.11
N ALA A 45 5.68 4.43 3.86
CA ALA A 45 4.34 5.01 3.87
C ALA A 45 4.35 6.41 4.47
N LEU A 46 3.63 7.32 3.83
CA LEU A 46 3.55 8.72 4.27
C LEU A 46 2.49 8.91 5.35
N ASP A 47 1.47 8.06 5.34
CA ASP A 47 0.40 8.09 6.33
C ASP A 47 -0.36 6.77 6.29
N ILE A 48 -0.87 6.35 7.44
CA ILE A 48 -1.70 5.14 7.55
C ILE A 48 -2.91 5.49 8.40
N GLU A 49 -4.10 5.31 7.84
CA GLU A 49 -5.36 5.49 8.53
C GLU A 49 -6.03 4.12 8.71
N TYR A 50 -6.59 3.88 9.88
CA TYR A 50 -7.27 2.62 10.16
C TYR A 50 -8.78 2.79 10.10
N THR A 51 -9.47 1.79 9.54
CA THR A 51 -10.93 1.70 9.58
C THR A 51 -11.29 0.71 10.68
N ILE A 52 -12.12 1.14 11.60
CA ILE A 52 -12.58 0.32 12.73
C ILE A 52 -14.09 0.37 12.83
N ASN A 53 -14.67 -0.64 13.47
CA ASN A 53 -16.11 -0.64 13.74
C ASN A 53 -16.39 -0.02 15.13
N SER A 54 -17.66 -0.01 15.53
CA SER A 54 -18.08 0.58 16.82
C SER A 54 -17.51 -0.15 18.03
N ASN A 55 -17.04 -1.38 17.86
CA ASN A 55 -16.40 -2.17 18.92
C ASN A 55 -14.88 -2.02 18.90
N LEU A 56 -14.36 -1.06 18.13
CA LEU A 56 -12.92 -0.78 17.97
C LEU A 56 -12.14 -1.93 17.34
N GLU A 57 -12.84 -2.77 16.56
CA GLU A 57 -12.21 -3.87 15.85
C GLU A 57 -11.70 -3.41 14.49
N TYR A 58 -10.48 -3.82 14.14
CA TYR A 58 -9.85 -3.49 12.88
C TYR A 58 -10.65 -4.04 11.69
N LYS A 59 -10.89 -3.20 10.67
CA LYS A 59 -11.59 -3.60 9.45
C LYS A 59 -10.77 -3.37 8.19
N GLY A 60 -9.70 -2.61 8.27
CA GLY A 60 -8.84 -2.33 7.13
C GLY A 60 -8.01 -1.09 7.36
N ALA A 61 -7.16 -0.77 6.39
CA ALA A 61 -6.31 0.41 6.44
C ALA A 61 -6.26 1.09 5.08
N ARG A 62 -5.99 2.38 5.12
CA ARG A 62 -5.71 3.19 3.94
C ARG A 62 -4.29 3.70 4.09
N VAL A 63 -3.40 3.21 3.24
CA VAL A 63 -1.97 3.53 3.29
C VAL A 63 -1.64 4.54 2.20
N CYS A 64 -1.18 5.71 2.57
CA CYS A 64 -0.76 6.73 1.61
C CYS A 64 0.71 6.49 1.25
N VAL A 65 0.97 6.23 -0.03
CA VAL A 65 2.33 5.93 -0.52
C VAL A 65 2.90 7.01 -1.41
N ALA A 66 2.09 7.96 -1.86
CA ALA A 66 2.55 9.11 -2.66
C ALA A 66 1.63 10.30 -2.45
N LEU A 67 2.20 11.50 -2.39
CA LEU A 67 1.48 12.76 -2.23
C LEU A 67 2.11 13.83 -3.12
N GLY A 68 1.29 14.79 -3.49
CA GLY A 68 1.76 16.01 -4.14
C GLY A 68 1.72 15.96 -5.66
N GLY A 69 1.47 14.82 -6.23
CA GLY A 69 1.36 14.62 -7.67
C GLY A 69 2.31 13.54 -8.16
N PRO A 70 1.84 12.28 -8.15
CA PRO A 70 0.47 11.85 -7.85
C PRO A 70 0.20 11.65 -6.36
N ASN A 71 -1.09 11.46 -6.03
CA ASN A 71 -1.52 10.96 -4.73
C ASN A 71 -1.96 9.52 -4.91
N ILE A 72 -1.37 8.59 -4.16
CA ILE A 72 -1.66 7.16 -4.28
C ILE A 72 -1.93 6.56 -2.91
N TYR A 73 -3.00 5.78 -2.82
CA TYR A 73 -3.43 5.12 -1.59
C TYR A 73 -3.68 3.64 -1.83
N ILE A 74 -3.28 2.82 -0.87
CA ILE A 74 -3.62 1.40 -0.83
C ILE A 74 -4.77 1.24 0.16
N ASP A 75 -5.90 0.70 -0.31
CA ASP A 75 -7.06 0.40 0.54
C ASP A 75 -7.09 -1.10 0.78
N THR A 76 -6.67 -1.54 1.97
CA THR A 76 -6.57 -2.97 2.26
C THR A 76 -7.94 -3.61 2.48
N ARG A 77 -8.93 -2.83 2.89
CA ARG A 77 -10.28 -3.35 3.11
C ARG A 77 -10.95 -3.76 1.81
N HIS A 78 -10.82 -2.93 0.79
CA HIS A 78 -11.43 -3.18 -0.51
C HIS A 78 -10.46 -3.80 -1.52
N LYS A 79 -9.20 -3.94 -1.14
CA LYS A 79 -8.13 -4.51 -1.97
C LYS A 79 -8.01 -3.77 -3.30
N VAL A 80 -7.82 -2.47 -3.21
CA VAL A 80 -7.70 -1.61 -4.38
C VAL A 80 -6.63 -0.54 -4.15
N ILE A 81 -5.90 -0.23 -5.22
CA ILE A 81 -4.97 0.88 -5.26
C ILE A 81 -5.70 2.03 -5.92
N ARG A 82 -5.78 3.19 -5.26
CA ARG A 82 -6.42 4.38 -5.81
C ARG A 82 -5.39 5.46 -6.07
N GLY A 83 -5.38 5.98 -7.29
CA GLY A 83 -4.45 7.01 -7.69
C GLY A 83 -5.16 8.23 -8.23
N TYR A 84 -4.62 9.41 -7.91
CA TYR A 84 -5.15 10.71 -8.33
C TYR A 84 -4.01 11.58 -8.80
N TRP A 85 -4.14 12.15 -9.99
CA TRP A 85 -3.13 13.07 -10.52
C TRP A 85 -3.84 14.14 -11.37
N GLY A 86 -3.94 15.36 -10.84
CA GLY A 86 -4.72 16.40 -11.49
C GLY A 86 -6.19 15.99 -11.56
N ASN A 87 -6.74 15.94 -12.76
CA ASN A 87 -8.12 15.51 -13.00
C ASN A 87 -8.23 14.01 -13.28
N ASP A 88 -7.09 13.32 -13.37
CA ASP A 88 -7.06 11.89 -13.64
C ASP A 88 -7.22 11.09 -12.36
N ARG A 89 -7.93 9.98 -12.44
CA ARG A 89 -8.03 9.04 -11.33
C ARG A 89 -8.13 7.63 -11.86
N VAL A 90 -7.47 6.71 -11.16
CA VAL A 90 -7.47 5.29 -11.51
C VAL A 90 -7.70 4.45 -10.27
N GLU A 91 -8.25 3.26 -10.48
CA GLU A 91 -8.38 2.25 -9.45
C GLU A 91 -7.88 0.94 -10.02
N VAL A 92 -6.94 0.30 -9.31
CA VAL A 92 -6.37 -0.98 -9.72
C VAL A 92 -6.58 -1.97 -8.60
N PRO A 93 -7.38 -3.01 -8.80
CA PRO A 93 -7.59 -4.01 -7.75
C PRO A 93 -6.39 -4.94 -7.63
N TYR A 94 -6.23 -5.52 -6.42
CA TYR A 94 -5.35 -6.66 -6.23
C TYR A 94 -6.17 -7.75 -5.53
N TYR A 95 -5.92 -9.00 -5.89
CA TYR A 95 -6.76 -10.11 -5.40
C TYR A 95 -6.09 -10.90 -4.30
N ASP A 96 -4.77 -10.96 -4.34
CA ASP A 96 -3.97 -11.66 -3.34
C ASP A 96 -3.12 -10.66 -2.57
N ASP A 97 -2.96 -10.87 -1.26
CA ASP A 97 -2.07 -10.07 -0.44
C ASP A 97 -0.95 -10.99 0.08
N ASN A 98 -0.07 -11.38 -0.83
CA ASN A 98 1.07 -12.23 -0.48
C ASN A 98 2.17 -11.48 0.27
N LEU A 99 2.11 -10.15 0.25
CA LEU A 99 3.00 -9.32 1.05
C LEU A 99 2.56 -9.29 2.52
N GLY A 100 1.27 -9.45 2.79
CA GLY A 100 0.74 -9.43 4.16
C GLY A 100 0.49 -8.04 4.70
N LEU A 101 0.11 -7.10 3.85
CA LEU A 101 -0.12 -5.71 4.26
C LEU A 101 -1.24 -5.56 5.26
N ASP A 102 -2.37 -6.22 5.02
CA ASP A 102 -3.52 -6.08 5.89
C ASP A 102 -3.24 -6.63 7.29
N ASP A 103 -2.60 -7.80 7.36
CA ASP A 103 -2.21 -8.40 8.64
C ASP A 103 -1.23 -7.51 9.39
N CYS A 104 -0.26 -6.94 8.68
CA CYS A 104 0.72 -6.04 9.29
C CYS A 104 0.05 -4.77 9.83
N CYS A 105 -0.86 -4.17 9.06
CA CYS A 105 -1.61 -2.99 9.51
C CYS A 105 -2.49 -3.32 10.71
N CYS A 106 -3.10 -4.50 10.73
CA CYS A 106 -3.88 -4.96 11.87
C CYS A 106 -3.02 -5.05 13.13
N GLU A 107 -1.84 -5.66 13.03
CA GLU A 107 -0.90 -5.75 14.15
C GLU A 107 -0.45 -4.37 14.63
N MET A 108 -0.18 -3.46 13.71
CA MET A 108 0.19 -2.08 14.05
C MET A 108 -0.93 -1.37 14.81
N TYR A 109 -2.17 -1.54 14.35
CA TYR A 109 -3.33 -0.97 15.03
C TYR A 109 -3.47 -1.53 16.44
N GLU A 110 -3.40 -2.86 16.58
CA GLU A 110 -3.51 -3.51 17.89
C GLU A 110 -2.40 -3.06 18.85
N ALA A 111 -1.19 -2.87 18.35
CA ALA A 111 -0.07 -2.38 19.15
C ALA A 111 -0.22 -0.93 19.60
N SER A 112 -1.00 -0.12 18.87
CA SER A 112 -1.20 1.30 19.16
C SER A 112 -2.37 1.58 20.09
N ARG A 113 -3.15 0.59 20.42
CA ARG A 113 -4.34 0.74 21.27
C ARG A 113 -3.99 0.94 22.73
#